data_ca66c9c475a8ffb5e09da47d30e9eb06
#
_entry.id   ca66c9c475a8ffb5e09da47d30e9eb06
#
_cell.length_a   1.000
_cell.length_b   1.000
_cell.length_c   1.000
_cell.angle_alpha   90.00
_cell.angle_beta   90.00
_cell.angle_gamma   90.00
#
_symmetry.space_group_name_H-M   'P 1'
#
loop_
_entity.id
_entity.type
_entity.pdbx_description
1 polymer ?
#
loop_
_entity_poly.entity_id
_entity_poly.type
_entity_poly.pdbx_seq_one_letter_code
_entity_poly.pdbx_strand_id
1 'polypeptide(L)'
;MSAQSSLALKEEGNRHFQRGDYVAAEALYTKAILADPTNPLLYTNRAMARLKMTRWDSVIEDCEECLRLSSLSTTASSSSSSSACPYVAGQKNTGKNFKALYYLSQAHLPLKNYDQAVSYSLQAHKICAETHDKSLAAVTSQVLKCKKERWEHREKLRRREEQELEGEVVELLRKDMEGLLKSNEEDEEERKEMEKLCEEKIERVKQIFEKAREKDQRRRENPPDWAIDDISFQVMVDPVMTKTGKSYERASIEEHLRRSETDPLTRTPLTIKDLVPNIDLKHACEEFLEENGWAGDW
;
A
#
# COMPACT_ATOMS: atom_id res chain seq x y z
N MET A 1 9.66 -39.98 3.04
CA MET A 1 9.98 -39.32 4.32
C MET A 1 8.67 -38.91 4.98
N SER A 2 8.49 -39.08 6.27
CA SER A 2 7.19 -38.92 6.93
C SER A 2 6.88 -37.45 7.26
N ALA A 3 5.58 -37.10 7.37
CA ALA A 3 5.09 -35.79 7.79
C ALA A 3 5.69 -35.30 9.15
N GLN A 4 6.07 -36.24 10.03
CA GLN A 4 6.82 -35.96 11.27
C GLN A 4 8.20 -35.37 11.00
N SER A 5 8.89 -35.77 9.91
CA SER A 5 10.17 -35.21 9.50
C SER A 5 10.04 -33.77 9.02
N SER A 6 8.98 -33.44 8.30
CA SER A 6 8.72 -32.09 7.82
C SER A 6 8.46 -31.10 8.97
N LEU A 7 7.71 -31.50 10.00
CA LEU A 7 7.44 -30.67 11.17
C LEU A 7 8.71 -30.35 11.97
N ALA A 8 9.57 -31.35 12.21
CA ALA A 8 10.85 -31.16 12.91
C ALA A 8 11.77 -30.20 12.16
N LEU A 9 11.88 -30.35 10.83
CA LEU A 9 12.66 -29.43 9.97
C LEU A 9 12.12 -28.00 9.99
N LYS A 10 10.78 -27.85 10.00
CA LYS A 10 10.15 -26.52 10.15
C LYS A 10 10.51 -25.87 11.48
N GLU A 11 10.45 -26.61 12.58
CA GLU A 11 10.76 -26.10 13.91
C GLU A 11 12.25 -25.71 14.06
N GLU A 12 13.14 -26.50 13.48
CA GLU A 12 14.55 -26.19 13.42
C GLU A 12 14.79 -24.93 12.57
N GLY A 13 14.14 -24.80 11.41
CA GLY A 13 14.16 -23.61 10.58
C GLY A 13 13.68 -22.35 11.33
N ASN A 14 12.62 -22.47 12.13
CA ASN A 14 12.14 -21.38 12.97
C ASN A 14 13.18 -20.95 14.01
N ARG A 15 13.92 -21.88 14.59
CA ARG A 15 15.02 -21.58 15.55
C ARG A 15 16.16 -20.80 14.87
N HIS A 16 16.58 -21.21 13.66
CA HIS A 16 17.57 -20.48 12.87
C HIS A 16 17.07 -19.08 12.48
N PHE A 17 15.80 -18.97 12.05
CA PHE A 17 15.19 -17.70 11.73
C PHE A 17 15.20 -16.72 12.92
N GLN A 18 14.86 -17.18 14.13
CA GLN A 18 14.88 -16.37 15.36
C GLN A 18 16.29 -15.89 15.74
N ARG A 19 17.33 -16.66 15.38
CA ARG A 19 18.75 -16.29 15.57
C ARG A 19 19.28 -15.34 14.49
N GLY A 20 18.46 -15.03 13.47
CA GLY A 20 18.88 -14.19 12.35
C GLY A 20 19.62 -14.94 11.23
N ASP A 21 19.77 -16.25 11.34
CA ASP A 21 20.39 -17.09 10.32
C ASP A 21 19.36 -17.49 9.25
N TYR A 22 19.07 -16.53 8.37
CA TYR A 22 18.04 -16.68 7.35
C TYR A 22 18.42 -17.66 6.24
N VAL A 23 19.74 -17.85 5.98
CA VAL A 23 20.24 -18.80 4.97
C VAL A 23 20.01 -20.24 5.44
N ALA A 24 20.38 -20.57 6.67
CA ALA A 24 20.13 -21.87 7.24
C ALA A 24 18.62 -22.15 7.39
N ALA A 25 17.83 -21.14 7.78
CA ALA A 25 16.37 -21.25 7.86
C ALA A 25 15.76 -21.59 6.49
N GLU A 26 16.16 -20.89 5.40
CA GLU A 26 15.70 -21.17 4.03
C GLU A 26 16.03 -22.61 3.61
N ALA A 27 17.25 -23.08 3.88
CA ALA A 27 17.69 -24.43 3.53
C ALA A 27 16.85 -25.50 4.27
N LEU A 28 16.54 -25.28 5.55
CA LEU A 28 15.69 -26.18 6.37
C LEU A 28 14.23 -26.16 5.90
N TYR A 29 13.67 -25.00 5.60
CA TYR A 29 12.31 -24.91 5.03
C TYR A 29 12.23 -25.59 3.66
N THR A 30 13.29 -25.49 2.85
CA THR A 30 13.35 -26.18 1.55
C THR A 30 13.35 -27.70 1.72
N LYS A 31 14.13 -28.22 2.68
CA LYS A 31 14.09 -29.66 3.02
C LYS A 31 12.71 -30.09 3.55
N ALA A 32 12.05 -29.22 4.35
CA ALA A 32 10.70 -29.47 4.85
C ALA A 32 9.66 -29.52 3.72
N ILE A 33 9.76 -28.63 2.71
CA ILE A 33 8.91 -28.60 1.50
C ILE A 33 9.12 -29.86 0.67
N LEU A 34 10.36 -30.34 0.50
CA LEU A 34 10.64 -31.61 -0.19
C LEU A 34 10.02 -32.82 0.52
N ALA A 35 9.89 -32.77 1.85
CA ALA A 35 9.25 -33.82 2.64
C ALA A 35 7.71 -33.74 2.62
N ASP A 36 7.14 -32.53 2.52
CA ASP A 36 5.70 -32.27 2.46
C ASP A 36 5.42 -31.04 1.56
N PRO A 37 5.31 -31.24 0.24
CA PRO A 37 5.10 -30.15 -0.71
C PRO A 37 3.68 -29.58 -0.70
N THR A 38 2.75 -30.19 0.02
CA THR A 38 1.34 -29.77 0.06
C THR A 38 1.02 -28.80 1.19
N ASN A 39 1.98 -28.54 2.07
CA ASN A 39 1.79 -27.69 3.24
C ASN A 39 2.07 -26.22 2.95
N PRO A 40 1.05 -25.35 2.83
CA PRO A 40 1.23 -23.95 2.47
C PRO A 40 2.03 -23.14 3.51
N LEU A 41 2.07 -23.58 4.78
CA LEU A 41 2.81 -22.88 5.83
C LEU A 41 4.33 -22.93 5.63
N LEU A 42 4.84 -23.98 4.97
CA LEU A 42 6.27 -24.09 4.71
C LEU A 42 6.75 -23.06 3.72
N TYR A 43 5.96 -22.83 2.67
CA TYR A 43 6.21 -21.78 1.68
C TYR A 43 6.16 -20.38 2.31
N THR A 44 5.16 -20.12 3.17
CA THR A 44 5.06 -18.84 3.87
C THR A 44 6.28 -18.57 4.78
N ASN A 45 6.78 -19.61 5.47
CA ASN A 45 7.98 -19.49 6.32
C ASN A 45 9.23 -19.27 5.49
N ARG A 46 9.37 -19.95 4.35
CA ARG A 46 10.49 -19.76 3.43
C ARG A 46 10.45 -18.36 2.80
N ALA A 47 9.27 -17.91 2.38
CA ALA A 47 9.05 -16.55 1.89
C ALA A 47 9.49 -15.48 2.89
N MET A 48 9.18 -15.68 4.18
CA MET A 48 9.60 -14.76 5.25
C MET A 48 11.14 -14.73 5.40
N ALA A 49 11.83 -15.85 5.30
CA ALA A 49 13.29 -15.91 5.33
C ALA A 49 13.90 -15.20 4.10
N ARG A 50 13.36 -15.47 2.90
CA ARG A 50 13.77 -14.85 1.64
C ARG A 50 13.52 -13.34 1.62
N LEU A 51 12.43 -12.88 2.24
CA LEU A 51 12.13 -11.45 2.41
C LEU A 51 13.24 -10.74 3.21
N LYS A 52 13.73 -11.37 4.30
CA LYS A 52 14.85 -10.84 5.07
C LYS A 52 16.18 -10.82 4.31
N MET A 53 16.32 -11.68 3.31
CA MET A 53 17.46 -11.74 2.39
C MET A 53 17.28 -10.91 1.12
N THR A 54 16.19 -10.12 1.01
CA THR A 54 15.87 -9.27 -0.15
C THR A 54 15.73 -10.02 -1.49
N ARG A 55 15.35 -11.32 -1.46
CA ARG A 55 15.17 -12.15 -2.65
C ARG A 55 13.72 -12.06 -3.15
N TRP A 56 13.33 -10.93 -3.70
CA TRP A 56 11.95 -10.55 -3.97
C TRP A 56 11.21 -11.53 -4.91
N ASP A 57 11.82 -11.91 -6.02
CA ASP A 57 11.20 -12.83 -6.99
C ASP A 57 10.89 -14.19 -6.35
N SER A 58 11.83 -14.73 -5.57
CA SER A 58 11.63 -15.99 -4.86
C SER A 58 10.59 -15.90 -3.74
N VAL A 59 10.37 -14.71 -3.16
CA VAL A 59 9.25 -14.47 -2.22
C VAL A 59 7.93 -14.56 -2.94
N ILE A 60 7.82 -13.98 -4.14
CA ILE A 60 6.61 -14.01 -4.95
C ILE A 60 6.23 -15.44 -5.30
N GLU A 61 7.20 -16.23 -5.84
CA GLU A 61 6.99 -17.64 -6.16
C GLU A 61 6.44 -18.45 -4.97
N ASP A 62 7.06 -18.30 -3.80
CA ASP A 62 6.63 -19.02 -2.59
C ASP A 62 5.23 -18.60 -2.12
N CYS A 63 4.94 -17.29 -2.18
CA CYS A 63 3.63 -16.79 -1.75
C CYS A 63 2.51 -17.19 -2.71
N GLU A 64 2.76 -17.18 -4.03
CA GLU A 64 1.81 -17.64 -5.05
C GLU A 64 1.51 -19.13 -4.87
N GLU A 65 2.53 -19.95 -4.66
CA GLU A 65 2.35 -21.37 -4.38
C GLU A 65 1.58 -21.63 -3.08
N CYS A 66 1.85 -20.84 -2.03
CA CYS A 66 1.07 -20.86 -0.81
C CYS A 66 -0.42 -20.57 -1.05
N LEU A 67 -0.73 -19.55 -1.84
CA LEU A 67 -2.11 -19.19 -2.18
C LEU A 67 -2.77 -20.25 -3.04
N ARG A 68 -2.06 -20.82 -4.03
CA ARG A 68 -2.52 -21.91 -4.87
C ARG A 68 -2.90 -23.16 -4.05
N LEU A 69 -2.04 -23.57 -3.14
CA LEU A 69 -2.29 -24.73 -2.26
C LEU A 69 -3.47 -24.48 -1.31
N SER A 70 -3.60 -23.26 -0.82
CA SER A 70 -4.70 -22.87 0.06
C SER A 70 -6.06 -22.89 -0.67
N SER A 71 -6.10 -22.50 -1.95
CA SER A 71 -7.33 -22.54 -2.76
C SER A 71 -7.77 -23.96 -3.08
N LEU A 72 -6.83 -24.88 -3.32
CA LEU A 72 -7.13 -26.29 -3.57
C LEU A 72 -7.72 -26.99 -2.34
N SER A 73 -7.28 -26.62 -1.14
CA SER A 73 -7.81 -27.21 0.10
C SER A 73 -9.26 -26.80 0.40
N THR A 74 -9.71 -25.66 -0.10
CA THR A 74 -11.10 -25.19 0.05
C THR A 74 -12.05 -25.89 -0.93
N THR A 75 -11.61 -26.24 -2.14
CA THR A 75 -12.44 -26.96 -3.12
C THR A 75 -12.62 -28.42 -2.79
N ALA A 76 -11.63 -29.05 -2.15
CA ALA A 76 -11.72 -30.49 -1.73
C ALA A 76 -12.70 -30.74 -0.58
N SER A 77 -12.99 -29.73 0.26
CA SER A 77 -13.93 -29.83 1.37
C SER A 77 -15.39 -29.53 0.98
N SER A 78 -15.66 -29.04 -0.24
CA SER A 78 -17.02 -28.72 -0.71
C SER A 78 -17.71 -29.82 -1.50
N SER A 79 -17.05 -30.96 -1.72
CA SER A 79 -17.61 -32.08 -2.50
C SER A 79 -18.39 -33.14 -1.69
N SER A 80 -18.59 -32.93 -0.39
CA SER A 80 -19.40 -33.84 0.45
C SER A 80 -20.36 -33.06 1.33
N SER A 81 -21.41 -32.55 0.76
CA SER A 81 -22.80 -32.45 1.27
C SER A 81 -23.60 -31.39 0.51
N SER A 82 -24.63 -31.90 -0.18
CA SER A 82 -25.72 -31.06 -0.69
C SER A 82 -26.47 -30.42 0.47
N SER A 83 -26.85 -29.15 0.28
CA SER A 83 -27.80 -28.40 1.11
C SER A 83 -27.27 -27.80 2.39
N ALA A 84 -26.62 -26.64 2.28
CA ALA A 84 -26.72 -25.55 3.29
C ALA A 84 -26.06 -24.29 2.74
N CYS A 85 -26.61 -23.12 3.10
CA CYS A 85 -26.21 -21.78 2.70
C CYS A 85 -24.68 -21.53 2.65
N PRO A 86 -24.16 -20.73 1.67
CA PRO A 86 -22.73 -20.55 1.47
C PRO A 86 -22.01 -19.69 2.52
N TYR A 87 -22.62 -19.40 3.66
CA TYR A 87 -22.12 -18.36 4.59
C TYR A 87 -21.31 -18.84 5.81
N VAL A 88 -21.16 -20.13 6.10
CA VAL A 88 -20.60 -20.55 7.42
C VAL A 88 -19.41 -21.52 7.38
N ALA A 89 -18.83 -21.88 6.26
CA ALA A 89 -17.82 -22.95 6.22
C ALA A 89 -16.38 -22.55 5.86
N GLY A 90 -15.93 -21.29 6.06
CA GLY A 90 -14.64 -20.81 5.55
C GLY A 90 -13.61 -20.27 6.56
N GLN A 91 -13.90 -20.24 7.87
CA GLN A 91 -13.14 -19.37 8.80
C GLN A 91 -11.77 -19.89 9.29
N LYS A 92 -11.40 -21.15 9.14
CA LYS A 92 -10.13 -21.67 9.68
C LYS A 92 -8.90 -21.51 8.78
N ASN A 93 -9.08 -21.29 7.47
CA ASN A 93 -7.95 -21.19 6.52
C ASN A 93 -7.67 -19.75 6.01
N THR A 94 -8.62 -18.83 6.13
CA THR A 94 -8.44 -17.42 5.68
C THR A 94 -7.33 -16.70 6.43
N GLY A 95 -7.21 -16.89 7.74
CA GLY A 95 -6.17 -16.26 8.55
C GLY A 95 -4.72 -16.66 8.20
N LYS A 96 -4.53 -17.78 7.48
CA LYS A 96 -3.20 -18.24 7.05
C LYS A 96 -2.75 -17.58 5.74
N ASN A 97 -3.70 -17.16 4.91
CA ASN A 97 -3.42 -16.60 3.60
C ASN A 97 -3.03 -15.11 3.66
N PHE A 98 -3.47 -14.37 4.67
CA PHE A 98 -3.13 -12.95 4.76
C PHE A 98 -1.61 -12.71 4.85
N LYS A 99 -0.84 -13.61 5.48
CA LYS A 99 0.63 -13.50 5.56
C LYS A 99 1.29 -13.59 4.18
N ALA A 100 0.81 -14.51 3.33
CA ALA A 100 1.31 -14.60 1.96
C ALA A 100 1.01 -13.31 1.17
N LEU A 101 -0.21 -12.77 1.25
CA LEU A 101 -0.59 -11.51 0.64
C LEU A 101 0.23 -10.32 1.20
N TYR A 102 0.45 -10.31 2.50
CA TYR A 102 1.27 -9.31 3.16
C TYR A 102 2.73 -9.34 2.66
N TYR A 103 3.34 -10.52 2.52
CA TYR A 103 4.70 -10.66 1.98
C TYR A 103 4.76 -10.33 0.49
N LEU A 104 3.73 -10.69 -0.31
CA LEU A 104 3.61 -10.24 -1.70
C LEU A 104 3.63 -8.72 -1.79
N SER A 105 2.84 -8.02 -0.97
CA SER A 105 2.81 -6.57 -0.97
C SER A 105 4.17 -5.96 -0.66
N GLN A 106 4.94 -6.58 0.25
CA GLN A 106 6.29 -6.13 0.60
C GLN A 106 7.31 -6.42 -0.51
N ALA A 107 7.18 -7.54 -1.22
CA ALA A 107 8.10 -7.92 -2.30
C ALA A 107 7.89 -7.08 -3.57
N HIS A 108 6.65 -6.69 -3.87
CA HIS A 108 6.33 -5.89 -5.05
C HIS A 108 6.80 -4.43 -4.96
N LEU A 109 6.96 -3.85 -3.76
CA LEU A 109 7.42 -2.47 -3.59
C LEU A 109 8.82 -2.22 -4.17
N PRO A 110 9.87 -2.98 -3.78
CA PRO A 110 11.21 -2.78 -4.34
C PRO A 110 11.30 -3.13 -5.85
N LEU A 111 10.39 -3.98 -6.35
CA LEU A 111 10.26 -4.28 -7.77
C LEU A 111 9.49 -3.19 -8.55
N LYS A 112 9.05 -2.14 -7.86
CA LYS A 112 8.26 -1.01 -8.42
C LYS A 112 6.91 -1.41 -9.02
N ASN A 113 6.38 -2.55 -8.62
CA ASN A 113 5.05 -3.03 -9.00
C ASN A 113 4.00 -2.48 -8.01
N TYR A 114 3.85 -1.16 -7.98
CA TYR A 114 3.09 -0.45 -6.95
C TYR A 114 1.61 -0.82 -6.89
N ASP A 115 0.96 -0.98 -8.06
CA ASP A 115 -0.47 -1.33 -8.11
C ASP A 115 -0.73 -2.73 -7.53
N GLN A 116 0.15 -3.68 -7.83
CA GLN A 116 0.08 -5.03 -7.25
C GLN A 116 0.34 -5.00 -5.74
N ALA A 117 1.33 -4.21 -5.29
CA ALA A 117 1.62 -4.04 -3.87
C ALA A 117 0.40 -3.49 -3.10
N VAL A 118 -0.29 -2.47 -3.65
CA VAL A 118 -1.52 -1.92 -3.06
C VAL A 118 -2.63 -2.96 -3.07
N SER A 119 -2.85 -3.66 -4.19
CA SER A 119 -3.91 -4.68 -4.29
C SER A 119 -3.73 -5.80 -3.26
N TYR A 120 -2.52 -6.37 -3.15
CA TYR A 120 -2.24 -7.43 -2.17
C TYR A 120 -2.31 -6.94 -0.72
N SER A 121 -1.86 -5.70 -0.44
CA SER A 121 -1.97 -5.14 0.91
C SER A 121 -3.42 -4.92 1.35
N LEU A 122 -4.30 -4.44 0.46
CA LEU A 122 -5.73 -4.29 0.72
C LEU A 122 -6.44 -5.64 0.93
N GLN A 123 -6.09 -6.67 0.14
CA GLN A 123 -6.62 -8.01 0.35
C GLN A 123 -6.18 -8.60 1.71
N ALA A 124 -4.90 -8.43 2.08
CA ALA A 124 -4.40 -8.85 3.39
C ALA A 124 -5.13 -8.11 4.53
N HIS A 125 -5.32 -6.80 4.38
CA HIS A 125 -6.04 -5.97 5.34
C HIS A 125 -7.48 -6.45 5.54
N LYS A 126 -8.21 -6.70 4.45
CA LYS A 126 -9.59 -7.19 4.50
C LYS A 126 -9.70 -8.49 5.31
N ILE A 127 -8.80 -9.45 5.05
CA ILE A 127 -8.80 -10.74 5.78
C ILE A 127 -8.49 -10.51 7.27
N CYS A 128 -7.50 -9.67 7.60
CA CYS A 128 -7.17 -9.36 8.99
C CYS A 128 -8.32 -8.67 9.72
N ALA A 129 -9.02 -7.74 9.07
CA ALA A 129 -10.18 -7.05 9.64
C ALA A 129 -11.33 -8.02 9.90
N GLU A 130 -11.64 -8.93 8.95
CA GLU A 130 -12.69 -9.93 9.10
C GLU A 130 -12.39 -10.97 10.20
N THR A 131 -11.10 -11.27 10.42
CA THR A 131 -10.66 -12.28 11.42
C THR A 131 -10.26 -11.65 12.75
N HIS A 132 -10.32 -10.34 12.90
CA HIS A 132 -9.86 -9.59 14.09
C HIS A 132 -8.42 -9.98 14.50
N ASP A 133 -7.54 -10.19 13.51
CA ASP A 133 -6.17 -10.63 13.77
C ASP A 133 -5.33 -9.51 14.43
N LYS A 134 -4.45 -9.91 15.35
CA LYS A 134 -3.54 -8.97 16.04
C LYS A 134 -2.57 -8.24 15.11
N SER A 135 -2.37 -8.76 13.91
CA SER A 135 -1.48 -8.17 12.89
C SER A 135 -2.15 -7.04 12.11
N LEU A 136 -3.42 -6.70 12.39
CA LEU A 136 -4.17 -5.70 11.63
C LEU A 136 -3.43 -4.36 11.56
N ALA A 137 -2.89 -3.86 12.67
CA ALA A 137 -2.13 -2.60 12.70
C ALA A 137 -0.90 -2.62 11.77
N ALA A 138 -0.14 -3.73 11.76
CA ALA A 138 1.01 -3.88 10.86
C ALA A 138 0.59 -3.92 9.39
N VAL A 139 -0.55 -4.55 9.08
CA VAL A 139 -1.08 -4.62 7.73
C VAL A 139 -1.64 -3.25 7.29
N THR A 140 -2.31 -2.50 8.17
CA THR A 140 -2.77 -1.12 7.91
C THR A 140 -1.59 -0.20 7.57
N SER A 141 -0.51 -0.24 8.36
CA SER A 141 0.72 0.51 8.07
C SER A 141 1.32 0.13 6.71
N GLN A 142 1.27 -1.17 6.34
CA GLN A 142 1.73 -1.60 5.02
C GLN A 142 0.84 -1.06 3.88
N VAL A 143 -0.48 -0.98 4.07
CA VAL A 143 -1.40 -0.37 3.08
C VAL A 143 -1.04 1.09 2.86
N LEU A 144 -0.88 1.86 3.94
CA LEU A 144 -0.49 3.27 3.86
C LEU A 144 0.85 3.45 3.13
N LYS A 145 1.85 2.62 3.48
CA LYS A 145 3.15 2.62 2.81
C LYS A 145 3.03 2.31 1.30
N CYS A 146 2.26 1.29 0.92
CA CYS A 146 2.07 0.95 -0.50
C CYS A 146 1.37 2.09 -1.27
N LYS A 147 0.36 2.71 -0.69
CA LYS A 147 -0.35 3.86 -1.29
C LYS A 147 0.58 5.06 -1.44
N LYS A 148 1.40 5.37 -0.42
CA LYS A 148 2.40 6.44 -0.45
C LYS A 148 3.41 6.23 -1.58
N GLU A 149 4.07 5.07 -1.64
CA GLU A 149 5.08 4.75 -2.65
C GLU A 149 4.51 4.81 -4.08
N ARG A 150 3.28 4.31 -4.28
CA ARG A 150 2.57 4.42 -5.56
C ARG A 150 2.33 5.87 -5.94
N TRP A 151 1.85 6.69 -4.99
CA TRP A 151 1.61 8.11 -5.21
C TRP A 151 2.90 8.87 -5.52
N GLU A 152 3.97 8.66 -4.74
CA GLU A 152 5.28 9.29 -4.96
C GLU A 152 5.83 8.99 -6.36
N HIS A 153 5.66 7.76 -6.83
CA HIS A 153 6.07 7.38 -8.18
C HIS A 153 5.25 8.13 -9.24
N ARG A 154 3.91 8.15 -9.13
CA ARG A 154 3.03 8.89 -10.05
C ARG A 154 3.34 10.39 -10.03
N GLU A 155 3.54 10.94 -8.86
CA GLU A 155 3.86 12.37 -8.69
C GLU A 155 5.22 12.72 -9.30
N LYS A 156 6.21 11.83 -9.18
CA LYS A 156 7.52 12.01 -9.83
C LYS A 156 7.41 12.02 -11.36
N LEU A 157 6.57 11.16 -11.93
CA LEU A 157 6.31 11.14 -13.37
C LEU A 157 5.58 12.42 -13.80
N ARG A 158 4.51 12.80 -13.11
CA ARG A 158 3.76 14.03 -13.37
C ARG A 158 4.67 15.28 -13.38
N ARG A 159 5.54 15.40 -12.37
CA ARG A 159 6.49 16.53 -12.31
C ARG A 159 7.49 16.54 -13.45
N ARG A 160 7.93 15.36 -13.91
CA ARG A 160 8.83 15.27 -15.06
C ARG A 160 8.11 15.71 -16.34
N GLU A 161 6.89 15.23 -16.57
CA GLU A 161 6.07 15.63 -17.71
C GLU A 161 5.77 17.12 -17.71
N GLU A 162 5.49 17.73 -16.57
CA GLU A 162 5.30 19.17 -16.42
C GLU A 162 6.57 19.96 -16.76
N GLN A 163 7.75 19.48 -16.33
CA GLN A 163 9.03 20.14 -16.65
C GLN A 163 9.37 20.01 -18.14
N GLU A 164 9.09 18.87 -18.75
CA GLU A 164 9.26 18.65 -20.18
C GLU A 164 8.34 19.58 -20.98
N LEU A 165 7.04 19.69 -20.59
CA LEU A 165 6.08 20.60 -21.21
C LEU A 165 6.49 22.06 -21.09
N GLU A 166 6.95 22.50 -19.90
CA GLU A 166 7.46 23.86 -19.73
C GLU A 166 8.62 24.15 -20.69
N GLY A 167 9.56 23.20 -20.82
CA GLY A 167 10.69 23.29 -21.73
C GLY A 167 10.26 23.40 -23.19
N GLU A 168 9.32 22.55 -23.62
CA GLU A 168 8.78 22.56 -24.98
C GLU A 168 8.07 23.88 -25.33
N VAL A 169 7.24 24.38 -24.41
CA VAL A 169 6.54 25.67 -24.60
C VAL A 169 7.53 26.82 -24.76
N VAL A 170 8.56 26.87 -23.90
CA VAL A 170 9.61 27.90 -23.98
C VAL A 170 10.39 27.79 -25.30
N GLU A 171 10.69 26.57 -25.77
CA GLU A 171 11.40 26.35 -27.03
C GLU A 171 10.57 26.77 -28.24
N LEU A 172 9.25 26.46 -28.23
CA LEU A 172 8.33 26.91 -29.27
C LEU A 172 8.26 28.43 -29.36
N LEU A 173 8.17 29.12 -28.22
CA LEU A 173 8.17 30.60 -28.19
C LEU A 173 9.46 31.19 -28.75
N ARG A 174 10.62 30.58 -28.48
CA ARG A 174 11.90 31.00 -29.04
C ARG A 174 11.99 30.79 -30.54
N LYS A 175 11.52 29.63 -31.03
CA LYS A 175 11.49 29.32 -32.47
C LYS A 175 10.58 30.27 -33.24
N ASP A 176 9.41 30.58 -32.67
CA ASP A 176 8.49 31.57 -33.26
C ASP A 176 9.13 32.93 -33.37
N MET A 177 9.82 33.40 -32.31
CA MET A 177 10.59 34.63 -32.30
C MET A 177 11.69 34.63 -33.37
N GLU A 178 12.50 33.55 -33.46
CA GLU A 178 13.55 33.43 -34.49
C GLU A 178 12.99 33.51 -35.89
N GLY A 179 11.80 32.95 -36.14
CA GLY A 179 11.08 33.03 -37.39
C GLY A 179 10.68 34.47 -37.74
N LEU A 180 10.16 35.21 -36.75
CA LEU A 180 9.77 36.62 -36.88
C LEU A 180 10.98 37.52 -37.10
N LEU A 181 12.09 37.32 -36.40
CA LEU A 181 13.34 38.08 -36.57
C LEU A 181 14.00 37.92 -37.93
N LYS A 182 13.87 36.69 -38.55
CA LYS A 182 14.36 36.42 -39.91
C LYS A 182 13.51 37.11 -40.98
N SER A 183 12.24 37.38 -40.70
CA SER A 183 11.34 38.07 -41.65
C SER A 183 11.46 39.62 -41.60
N ASN A 184 12.02 40.20 -40.54
CA ASN A 184 12.14 41.62 -40.30
C ASN A 184 13.63 42.05 -40.19
N GLU A 185 14.37 41.99 -41.33
CA GLU A 185 15.84 42.29 -41.34
C GLU A 185 16.21 43.76 -41.33
N GLU A 186 15.25 44.70 -41.47
CA GLU A 186 15.58 46.11 -41.80
C GLU A 186 15.60 47.11 -40.60
N ASP A 187 15.00 46.76 -39.43
CA ASP A 187 14.94 47.72 -38.29
C ASP A 187 15.48 47.11 -36.97
N GLU A 188 16.59 47.64 -36.50
CA GLU A 188 17.27 47.13 -35.29
C GLU A 188 16.52 47.50 -33.99
N GLU A 189 15.73 48.58 -33.96
CA GLU A 189 14.92 48.97 -32.82
C GLU A 189 13.70 48.07 -32.69
N GLU A 190 12.99 47.78 -33.76
CA GLU A 190 11.86 46.84 -33.78
C GLU A 190 12.28 45.42 -33.37
N ARG A 191 13.47 44.96 -33.77
CA ARG A 191 14.05 43.69 -33.34
C ARG A 191 14.24 43.60 -31.84
N LYS A 192 14.84 44.64 -31.22
CA LYS A 192 15.07 44.70 -29.77
C LYS A 192 13.76 44.74 -28.98
N GLU A 193 12.74 45.42 -29.48
CA GLU A 193 11.43 45.46 -28.84
C GLU A 193 10.72 44.09 -28.94
N MET A 194 10.86 43.41 -30.07
CA MET A 194 10.32 42.07 -30.28
C MET A 194 11.00 41.00 -29.40
N GLU A 195 12.33 41.05 -29.27
CA GLU A 195 13.11 40.22 -28.35
C GLU A 195 12.64 40.41 -26.88
N LYS A 196 12.49 41.68 -26.45
CA LYS A 196 11.99 41.99 -25.11
C LYS A 196 10.60 41.46 -24.86
N LEU A 197 9.67 41.62 -25.80
CA LEU A 197 8.32 41.10 -25.71
C LEU A 197 8.29 39.55 -25.61
N CYS A 198 9.19 38.87 -26.33
CA CYS A 198 9.31 37.44 -26.23
C CYS A 198 9.86 36.99 -24.87
N GLU A 199 10.90 37.63 -24.36
CA GLU A 199 11.43 37.38 -23.02
C GLU A 199 10.37 37.57 -21.93
N GLU A 200 9.56 38.66 -22.01
CA GLU A 200 8.43 38.87 -21.12
C GLU A 200 7.37 37.78 -21.19
N LYS A 201 7.06 37.26 -22.38
CA LYS A 201 6.15 36.11 -22.56
C LYS A 201 6.72 34.84 -21.94
N ILE A 202 7.98 34.53 -22.17
CA ILE A 202 8.67 33.35 -21.60
C ILE A 202 8.64 33.43 -20.07
N GLU A 203 8.94 34.62 -19.52
CA GLU A 203 8.94 34.81 -18.07
C GLU A 203 7.53 34.61 -17.47
N ARG A 204 6.48 35.10 -18.14
CA ARG A 204 5.09 34.85 -17.73
C ARG A 204 4.74 33.37 -17.73
N VAL A 205 5.16 32.65 -18.76
CA VAL A 205 4.92 31.19 -18.83
C VAL A 205 5.60 30.50 -17.65
N LYS A 206 6.87 30.76 -17.38
CA LYS A 206 7.58 30.22 -16.23
C LYS A 206 6.89 30.53 -14.89
N GLN A 207 6.44 31.78 -14.72
CA GLN A 207 5.69 32.18 -13.52
C GLN A 207 4.36 31.44 -13.35
N ILE A 208 3.69 31.08 -14.45
CA ILE A 208 2.46 30.29 -14.38
C ILE A 208 2.77 28.87 -13.87
N PHE A 209 3.80 28.21 -14.42
CA PHE A 209 4.23 26.89 -13.96
C PHE A 209 4.71 26.92 -12.51
N GLU A 210 5.46 27.96 -12.10
CA GLU A 210 5.92 28.13 -10.71
C GLU A 210 4.74 28.28 -9.73
N LYS A 211 3.77 29.14 -10.05
CA LYS A 211 2.56 29.30 -9.22
C LYS A 211 1.73 28.02 -9.12
N ALA A 212 1.67 27.23 -10.19
CA ALA A 212 1.01 25.93 -10.15
C ALA A 212 1.72 24.98 -9.18
N ARG A 213 3.05 24.90 -9.23
CA ARG A 213 3.89 24.12 -8.31
C ARG A 213 3.75 24.55 -6.85
N GLU A 214 3.76 25.86 -6.57
CA GLU A 214 3.56 26.39 -5.21
C GLU A 214 2.18 26.05 -4.64
N LYS A 215 1.13 26.14 -5.46
CA LYS A 215 -0.23 25.79 -5.05
C LYS A 215 -0.35 24.32 -4.66
N ASP A 216 0.30 23.44 -5.39
CA ASP A 216 0.33 22.00 -5.10
C ASP A 216 1.14 21.70 -3.82
N GLN A 217 2.22 22.43 -3.56
CA GLN A 217 2.99 22.29 -2.32
C GLN A 217 2.20 22.73 -1.09
N ARG A 218 1.48 23.85 -1.16
CA ARG A 218 0.65 24.36 -0.04
C ARG A 218 -0.51 23.43 0.32
N ARG A 219 -1.03 22.64 -0.64
CA ARG A 219 -2.07 21.64 -0.37
C ARG A 219 -1.59 20.47 0.49
N ARG A 220 -0.27 20.31 0.67
CA ARG A 220 0.37 19.19 1.38
C ARG A 220 0.71 19.49 2.85
N GLU A 221 0.24 20.61 3.40
CA GLU A 221 0.66 21.03 4.73
C GLU A 221 0.02 20.18 5.86
N ASN A 222 -1.24 19.82 5.76
CA ASN A 222 -1.92 19.02 6.78
C ASN A 222 -3.06 18.18 6.19
N PRO A 223 -3.22 16.89 6.59
CA PRO A 223 -4.43 16.15 6.31
C PRO A 223 -5.62 16.78 7.05
N PRO A 224 -6.84 16.66 6.51
CA PRO A 224 -8.02 17.18 7.19
C PRO A 224 -8.32 16.37 8.45
N ASP A 225 -8.78 17.05 9.51
CA ASP A 225 -9.07 16.45 10.83
C ASP A 225 -10.03 15.25 10.76
N TRP A 226 -10.98 15.28 9.81
CA TRP A 226 -11.93 14.18 9.63
C TRP A 226 -11.29 12.88 9.11
N ALA A 227 -10.11 12.97 8.49
CA ALA A 227 -9.39 11.81 7.96
C ALA A 227 -8.42 11.20 8.96
N ILE A 228 -8.10 11.91 10.06
CA ILE A 228 -7.11 11.51 11.06
C ILE A 228 -7.79 10.70 12.17
N ASP A 229 -7.18 9.57 12.54
CA ASP A 229 -7.58 8.78 13.69
C ASP A 229 -7.05 9.41 15.00
N ASP A 230 -7.91 9.65 15.97
CA ASP A 230 -7.54 10.28 17.27
C ASP A 230 -6.64 9.38 18.15
N ILE A 231 -6.47 8.10 17.82
CA ILE A 231 -5.65 7.17 18.61
C ILE A 231 -4.24 7.05 18.02
N SER A 232 -4.15 6.80 16.70
CA SER A 232 -2.86 6.59 16.00
C SER A 232 -2.29 7.87 15.41
N PHE A 233 -3.10 8.92 15.27
CA PHE A 233 -2.78 10.16 14.58
C PHE A 233 -2.40 9.97 13.10
N GLN A 234 -2.78 8.85 12.51
CA GLN A 234 -2.58 8.53 11.09
C GLN A 234 -3.89 8.70 10.32
N VAL A 235 -3.78 8.80 8.99
CA VAL A 235 -4.97 8.78 8.12
C VAL A 235 -5.64 7.42 8.17
N MET A 236 -6.96 7.42 8.36
CA MET A 236 -7.74 6.19 8.46
C MET A 236 -7.83 5.43 7.14
N VAL A 237 -7.72 4.11 7.22
CA VAL A 237 -7.87 3.17 6.09
C VAL A 237 -9.20 2.42 6.16
N ASP A 238 -9.61 2.03 7.36
CA ASP A 238 -10.87 1.31 7.62
C ASP A 238 -11.58 1.89 8.85
N PRO A 239 -12.17 3.10 8.71
CA PRO A 239 -12.84 3.76 9.82
C PRO A 239 -14.07 2.98 10.30
N VAL A 240 -14.18 2.85 11.62
CA VAL A 240 -15.32 2.26 12.30
C VAL A 240 -15.91 3.25 13.28
N MET A 241 -17.24 3.28 13.37
CA MET A 241 -17.99 4.17 14.23
C MET A 241 -18.40 3.46 15.52
N THR A 242 -18.27 4.14 16.65
CA THR A 242 -18.75 3.71 17.96
C THR A 242 -20.23 4.09 18.17
N LYS A 243 -20.84 3.58 19.23
CA LYS A 243 -22.22 3.97 19.63
C LYS A 243 -22.38 5.47 19.91
N THR A 244 -21.30 6.16 20.22
CA THR A 244 -21.28 7.60 20.47
C THR A 244 -21.21 8.45 19.19
N GLY A 245 -21.11 7.80 18.02
CA GLY A 245 -20.99 8.47 16.71
C GLY A 245 -19.57 8.88 16.33
N LYS A 246 -18.57 8.65 17.20
CA LYS A 246 -17.17 8.94 16.89
C LYS A 246 -16.58 7.81 16.03
N SER A 247 -15.79 8.17 15.04
CA SER A 247 -15.08 7.21 14.19
C SER A 247 -13.61 7.12 14.57
N TYR A 248 -13.06 5.91 14.48
CA TYR A 248 -11.65 5.56 14.73
C TYR A 248 -11.17 4.60 13.66
N GLU A 249 -9.86 4.52 13.44
CA GLU A 249 -9.27 3.43 12.66
C GLU A 249 -9.54 2.08 13.35
N ARG A 250 -10.05 1.09 12.60
CA ARG A 250 -10.36 -0.24 13.13
C ARG A 250 -9.20 -0.87 13.88
N ALA A 251 -7.99 -0.80 13.33
CA ALA A 251 -6.80 -1.38 13.92
C ALA A 251 -6.50 -0.79 15.30
N SER A 252 -6.63 0.54 15.44
CA SER A 252 -6.34 1.28 16.66
C SER A 252 -7.37 1.02 17.74
N ILE A 253 -8.66 1.10 17.40
CA ILE A 253 -9.73 0.90 18.40
C ILE A 253 -9.83 -0.57 18.84
N GLU A 254 -9.63 -1.55 17.95
CA GLU A 254 -9.60 -2.96 18.34
C GLU A 254 -8.43 -3.28 19.28
N GLU A 255 -7.25 -2.70 19.03
CA GLU A 255 -6.13 -2.86 19.96
C GLU A 255 -6.39 -2.22 21.31
N HIS A 256 -7.03 -1.04 21.34
CA HIS A 256 -7.48 -0.40 22.58
C HIS A 256 -8.47 -1.28 23.34
N LEU A 257 -9.51 -1.79 22.68
CA LEU A 257 -10.55 -2.62 23.27
C LEU A 257 -10.05 -3.97 23.79
N ARG A 258 -8.95 -4.50 23.29
CA ARG A 258 -8.28 -5.70 23.87
C ARG A 258 -7.66 -5.41 25.24
N ARG A 259 -7.39 -4.15 25.57
CA ARG A 259 -6.78 -3.72 26.84
C ARG A 259 -7.81 -3.12 27.80
N SER A 260 -8.79 -2.40 27.25
CA SER A 260 -9.83 -1.69 27.99
C SER A 260 -11.14 -1.71 27.21
N GLU A 261 -12.17 -2.33 27.76
CA GLU A 261 -13.51 -2.43 27.13
C GLU A 261 -14.31 -1.13 27.29
N THR A 262 -13.68 0.02 26.99
CA THR A 262 -14.28 1.35 27.10
C THR A 262 -13.92 2.21 25.88
N ASP A 263 -14.83 3.10 25.50
CA ASP A 263 -14.59 4.14 24.51
C ASP A 263 -13.45 5.08 24.98
N PRO A 264 -12.41 5.34 24.15
CA PRO A 264 -11.28 6.17 24.54
C PRO A 264 -11.65 7.59 24.96
N LEU A 265 -12.69 8.17 24.35
CA LEU A 265 -13.13 9.55 24.59
C LEU A 265 -14.14 9.64 25.73
N THR A 266 -15.19 8.83 25.68
CA THR A 266 -16.35 8.95 26.58
C THR A 266 -16.27 8.04 27.80
N ARG A 267 -15.34 7.05 27.80
CA ARG A 267 -15.17 6.01 28.83
C ARG A 267 -16.42 5.15 29.04
N THR A 268 -17.38 5.20 28.15
CA THR A 268 -18.55 4.33 28.18
C THR A 268 -18.17 2.89 27.81
N PRO A 269 -18.85 1.86 28.34
CA PRO A 269 -18.58 0.47 27.95
C PRO A 269 -18.73 0.26 26.44
N LEU A 270 -17.70 -0.30 25.80
CA LEU A 270 -17.63 -0.54 24.37
C LEU A 270 -16.93 -1.87 24.10
N THR A 271 -17.49 -2.67 23.20
CA THR A 271 -16.91 -3.94 22.76
C THR A 271 -16.67 -3.93 21.26
N ILE A 272 -15.82 -4.85 20.77
CA ILE A 272 -15.54 -4.99 19.31
C ILE A 272 -16.83 -5.22 18.52
N LYS A 273 -17.84 -5.87 19.09
CA LYS A 273 -19.13 -6.15 18.44
C LYS A 273 -19.99 -4.90 18.25
N ASP A 274 -19.73 -3.85 18.99
CA ASP A 274 -20.46 -2.59 18.93
C ASP A 274 -19.92 -1.65 17.85
N LEU A 275 -18.80 -2.02 17.20
CA LEU A 275 -18.19 -1.22 16.14
C LEU A 275 -18.92 -1.44 14.81
N VAL A 276 -19.33 -0.34 14.19
CA VAL A 276 -20.01 -0.34 12.88
C VAL A 276 -19.09 0.27 11.82
N PRO A 277 -18.85 -0.38 10.67
CA PRO A 277 -18.06 0.21 9.59
C PRO A 277 -18.66 1.55 9.12
N ASN A 278 -17.83 2.58 9.03
CA ASN A 278 -18.23 3.87 8.45
C ASN A 278 -17.83 3.91 6.97
N ILE A 279 -18.75 3.44 6.10
CA ILE A 279 -18.48 3.26 4.67
C ILE A 279 -18.25 4.60 3.98
N ASP A 280 -19.03 5.63 4.32
CA ASP A 280 -18.92 6.95 3.68
C ASP A 280 -17.58 7.60 4.01
N LEU A 281 -17.17 7.55 5.28
CA LEU A 281 -15.87 8.06 5.71
C LEU A 281 -14.73 7.25 5.10
N LYS A 282 -14.89 5.93 4.94
CA LYS A 282 -13.91 5.07 4.27
C LYS A 282 -13.67 5.51 2.83
N HIS A 283 -14.73 5.73 2.06
CA HIS A 283 -14.61 6.21 0.68
C HIS A 283 -13.94 7.58 0.63
N ALA A 284 -14.30 8.50 1.53
CA ALA A 284 -13.67 9.82 1.61
C ALA A 284 -12.16 9.72 1.93
N CYS A 285 -11.77 8.85 2.87
CA CYS A 285 -10.36 8.60 3.19
C CYS A 285 -9.60 7.93 2.02
N GLU A 286 -10.25 7.00 1.29
CA GLU A 286 -9.68 6.36 0.11
C GLU A 286 -9.41 7.38 -0.99
N GLU A 287 -10.38 8.23 -1.31
CA GLU A 287 -10.26 9.32 -2.31
C GLU A 287 -9.17 10.32 -1.90
N PHE A 288 -9.18 10.75 -0.63
CA PHE A 288 -8.16 11.63 -0.09
C PHE A 288 -6.74 11.05 -0.25
N LEU A 289 -6.53 9.77 0.09
CA LEU A 289 -5.23 9.09 -0.03
C LEU A 289 -4.80 8.84 -1.49
N GLU A 290 -5.74 8.70 -2.42
CA GLU A 290 -5.42 8.59 -3.86
C GLU A 290 -4.88 9.93 -4.41
N GLU A 291 -5.44 11.04 -3.99
CA GLU A 291 -5.00 12.38 -4.38
C GLU A 291 -3.78 12.85 -3.59
N ASN A 292 -3.70 12.48 -2.32
CA ASN A 292 -2.76 12.98 -1.33
C ASN A 292 -1.97 11.85 -0.64
N GLY A 293 -1.36 10.96 -1.42
CA GLY A 293 -0.63 9.79 -0.89
C GLY A 293 0.54 10.15 0.03
N TRP A 294 1.04 11.39 -0.02
CA TRP A 294 2.01 11.93 0.94
C TRP A 294 1.52 11.80 2.40
N ALA A 295 0.20 11.87 2.61
CA ALA A 295 -0.40 11.75 3.94
C ALA A 295 -0.37 10.31 4.52
N GLY A 296 0.07 9.32 3.75
CA GLY A 296 0.22 7.94 4.23
C GLY A 296 1.37 7.73 5.23
N ASP A 297 2.16 8.75 5.49
CA ASP A 297 3.29 8.75 6.44
C ASP A 297 3.20 9.92 7.44
N TRP A 298 2.00 10.43 7.61
CA TRP A 298 1.68 11.55 8.50
C TRP A 298 1.82 11.16 9.97
#